data_ec652a35f011528ad7e81123bdf4034e
#
_entry.id   ec652a35f011528ad7e81123bdf4034e
#
_cell.length_a   1.000
_cell.length_b   1.000
_cell.length_c   1.000
_cell.angle_alpha   90.00
_cell.angle_beta   90.00
_cell.angle_gamma   90.00
#
_symmetry.space_group_name_H-M   'P 1'
#
loop_
_entity.id
_entity.type
_entity.pdbx_description
1 polymer ?
#
loop_
_entity_poly.entity_id
_entity_poly.type
_entity_poly.pdbx_seq_one_letter_code
_entity_poly.pdbx_strand_id
1 'polypeptide(L)'
;MKEERQAAVLIGIVALIGLAGLYLTGGIPFLEEPFPAGLFLGDVYVDSYRADLYLNGTLAERFDYQVKSSGKYRMLYRNWKMPLSSQSLDIPYIEPLRILPTSGAVPYVRDHNGTVQILSASGNRYNSEIASLALVNEAGGYYPQRFSTGQYQMEYLFRIHPYLECDQELCHWNLMLANEHLPYRQIAIYIHDPDELIVELFTHPQLRTQKEGEIWVITGGSPKDELIEVEMLLLPQTANIIEGITREVSNVYQRTITAQESEGSSLLFVLRFLVAALPLLLILVYLLIGREKRYTVPRALSTPPSKRRPWQVNMLFKGDAFDFDQDGFYATLLDLHKRDIIRIDTLSGTEIMVLSPSAPDLDDYERRVIEFLQDNSRGGAFSAPGFEAEVKSLAKSNDTVQLARLRSAMDEILHYVDKDVVSRHAVGRGIRALGIGIQTRHLILPLIWGALFIVPFIMGSGVLGDPVAITAMILLLQSSLAVSAPSTLFGRWKEDYYKEKLEWDAFRTFLGDYAMIQQYSPSDLNMWKEWLIYGTALGVGDKVEKALKDFNIPIPEAVAIHTIHTSFGHAYSSSSPKSSSSGGFGGGSGGGFGGGGGGGGGGGGAR
;
A
#
# COMPACT_ATOMS: atom_id res chain seq x y z
N MET A 1 -3.55 -20.68 23.96
CA MET A 1 -2.25 -20.96 23.28
C MET A 1 -2.26 -20.68 21.78
N LYS A 2 -3.28 -21.04 20.99
CA LYS A 2 -3.31 -20.67 19.55
C LYS A 2 -3.41 -19.16 19.34
N GLU A 3 -4.28 -18.48 20.08
CA GLU A 3 -4.52 -17.03 19.97
C GLU A 3 -3.33 -16.20 20.45
N GLU A 4 -2.71 -16.54 21.60
CA GLU A 4 -1.47 -15.89 22.06
C GLU A 4 -0.36 -15.97 21.00
N ARG A 5 -0.24 -17.11 20.32
CA ARG A 5 0.73 -17.32 19.24
C ARG A 5 0.37 -16.51 17.99
N GLN A 6 -0.92 -16.43 17.64
CA GLN A 6 -1.39 -15.63 16.51
C GLN A 6 -1.16 -14.13 16.76
N ALA A 7 -1.47 -13.64 17.97
CA ALA A 7 -1.20 -12.25 18.35
C ALA A 7 0.28 -11.93 18.29
N ALA A 8 1.14 -12.81 18.86
CA ALA A 8 2.59 -12.61 18.84
C ALA A 8 3.15 -12.59 17.41
N VAL A 9 2.68 -13.48 16.54
CA VAL A 9 3.10 -13.53 15.12
C VAL A 9 2.66 -12.27 14.38
N LEU A 10 1.40 -11.85 14.52
CA LEU A 10 0.89 -10.65 13.87
C LEU A 10 1.67 -9.40 14.32
N ILE A 11 1.81 -9.21 15.63
CA ILE A 11 2.54 -8.06 16.19
C ILE A 11 4.00 -8.09 15.74
N GLY A 12 4.62 -9.28 15.70
CA GLY A 12 5.98 -9.47 15.19
C GLY A 12 6.12 -9.07 13.72
N ILE A 13 5.18 -9.45 12.86
CA ILE A 13 5.16 -9.06 11.43
C ILE A 13 5.00 -7.54 11.30
N VAL A 14 4.05 -6.95 12.03
CA VAL A 14 3.81 -5.49 12.01
C VAL A 14 5.05 -4.73 12.50
N ALA A 15 5.74 -5.23 13.53
CA ALA A 15 6.98 -4.64 14.04
C ALA A 15 8.13 -4.74 13.03
N LEU A 16 8.30 -5.90 12.37
CA LEU A 16 9.32 -6.10 11.35
C LEU A 16 9.12 -5.17 10.14
N ILE A 17 7.87 -5.01 9.68
CA ILE A 17 7.53 -4.08 8.60
C ILE A 17 7.85 -2.65 9.03
N GLY A 18 7.52 -2.27 10.27
CA GLY A 18 7.83 -0.94 10.81
C GLY A 18 9.33 -0.68 10.90
N LEU A 19 10.10 -1.63 11.42
CA LEU A 19 11.56 -1.53 11.51
C LEU A 19 12.20 -1.43 10.12
N ALA A 20 11.76 -2.26 9.17
CA ALA A 20 12.22 -2.18 7.79
C ALA A 20 11.91 -0.81 7.18
N GLY A 21 10.72 -0.27 7.43
CA GLY A 21 10.31 1.04 6.96
C GLY A 21 11.12 2.18 7.57
N LEU A 22 11.34 2.16 8.86
CA LEU A 22 12.18 3.15 9.54
C LEU A 22 13.63 3.08 9.03
N TYR A 23 14.15 1.88 8.77
CA TYR A 23 15.46 1.71 8.14
C TYR A 23 15.50 2.32 6.74
N LEU A 24 14.53 1.98 5.89
CA LEU A 24 14.44 2.45 4.51
C LEU A 24 14.29 3.99 4.39
N THR A 25 13.68 4.62 5.37
CA THR A 25 13.43 6.08 5.37
C THR A 25 14.42 6.87 6.23
N GLY A 26 15.52 6.24 6.70
CA GLY A 26 16.52 6.91 7.55
C GLY A 26 16.01 7.29 8.95
N GLY A 27 14.97 6.61 9.45
CA GLY A 27 14.39 6.86 10.77
C GLY A 27 15.09 6.17 11.93
N ILE A 28 16.17 5.42 11.70
CA ILE A 28 16.98 4.76 12.74
C ILE A 28 18.32 5.48 12.86
N PRO A 29 18.54 6.29 13.91
CA PRO A 29 19.69 7.20 14.00
C PRO A 29 21.07 6.52 14.19
N PHE A 30 21.13 5.19 14.32
CA PHE A 30 22.37 4.44 14.52
C PHE A 30 22.86 3.68 13.29
N LEU A 31 22.13 3.72 12.17
CA LEU A 31 22.53 3.10 10.91
C LEU A 31 22.89 4.22 9.95
N GLU A 32 24.16 4.55 9.85
CA GLU A 32 24.70 5.71 9.15
C GLU A 32 24.59 5.68 7.61
N GLU A 33 24.03 4.62 7.02
CA GLU A 33 23.81 4.58 5.58
C GLU A 33 22.31 4.48 5.26
N PRO A 34 21.68 5.60 4.84
CA PRO A 34 20.37 5.53 4.24
C PRO A 34 20.50 4.86 2.87
N PHE A 35 19.75 3.79 2.65
CA PHE A 35 19.58 3.06 1.40
C PHE A 35 20.89 2.72 0.66
N PRO A 36 21.19 1.47 0.39
CA PRO A 36 22.18 1.17 -0.63
C PRO A 36 21.65 1.71 -1.96
N ALA A 37 22.16 2.86 -2.39
CA ALA A 37 21.86 3.50 -3.68
C ALA A 37 22.08 2.57 -4.90
N GLY A 38 22.49 1.33 -4.65
CA GLY A 38 22.76 0.30 -5.63
C GLY A 38 21.58 -0.55 -6.10
N LEU A 39 20.41 -0.50 -5.45
CA LEU A 39 19.33 -1.44 -5.77
C LEU A 39 18.53 -1.09 -7.04
N PHE A 40 18.54 0.18 -7.50
CA PHE A 40 17.74 0.64 -8.64
C PHE A 40 18.51 1.53 -9.62
N LEU A 41 19.77 1.23 -9.89
CA LEU A 41 20.64 2.07 -10.73
C LEU A 41 20.32 2.05 -12.25
N GLY A 42 19.41 1.22 -12.74
CA GLY A 42 19.06 1.17 -14.15
C GLY A 42 20.22 0.74 -15.08
N ASP A 43 20.02 0.99 -16.40
CA ASP A 43 21.00 0.66 -17.46
C ASP A 43 22.18 1.65 -17.55
N VAL A 44 21.97 2.87 -17.06
CA VAL A 44 22.96 3.93 -16.97
C VAL A 44 22.74 4.73 -15.68
N TYR A 45 23.82 5.08 -15.02
CA TYR A 45 23.82 5.89 -13.80
C TYR A 45 25.14 6.62 -13.65
N VAL A 46 25.19 7.61 -12.76
CA VAL A 46 26.42 8.31 -12.37
C VAL A 46 27.00 7.61 -11.13
N ASP A 47 28.17 7.02 -11.31
CA ASP A 47 28.88 6.30 -10.22
C ASP A 47 29.46 7.30 -9.21
N SER A 48 30.03 8.41 -9.70
CA SER A 48 30.53 9.51 -8.88
C SER A 48 30.17 10.85 -9.55
N TYR A 49 29.52 11.71 -8.78
CA TYR A 49 29.32 13.12 -9.12
C TYR A 49 30.12 13.98 -8.17
N ARG A 50 30.99 14.82 -8.74
CA ARG A 50 31.76 15.80 -8.00
C ARG A 50 31.47 17.21 -8.53
N ALA A 51 31.20 18.14 -7.63
CA ALA A 51 31.04 19.57 -7.92
C ALA A 51 31.96 20.40 -7.02
N ASP A 52 32.72 21.29 -7.61
CA ASP A 52 33.53 22.30 -6.92
C ASP A 52 32.94 23.67 -7.23
N LEU A 53 32.28 24.28 -6.24
CA LEU A 53 31.66 25.62 -6.32
C LEU A 53 32.52 26.66 -5.63
N TYR A 54 32.79 27.74 -6.33
CA TYR A 54 33.48 28.92 -5.81
C TYR A 54 32.49 30.09 -5.65
N LEU A 55 32.65 30.90 -4.62
CA LEU A 55 31.73 32.03 -4.36
C LEU A 55 31.78 33.14 -5.39
N ASN A 56 32.66 33.06 -6.39
CA ASN A 56 32.62 33.95 -7.58
C ASN A 56 31.66 33.43 -8.68
N GLY A 57 30.85 32.41 -8.40
CA GLY A 57 29.93 31.80 -9.35
C GLY A 57 30.55 30.70 -10.23
N THR A 58 31.85 30.42 -10.14
CA THR A 58 32.48 29.35 -10.92
C THR A 58 32.08 27.98 -10.35
N LEU A 59 31.58 27.12 -11.22
CA LEU A 59 31.21 25.72 -10.91
C LEU A 59 31.96 24.76 -11.83
N ALA A 60 32.79 23.90 -11.24
CA ALA A 60 33.40 22.78 -11.96
C ALA A 60 32.66 21.47 -11.58
N GLU A 61 32.11 20.78 -12.57
CA GLU A 61 31.42 19.53 -12.38
C GLU A 61 32.13 18.38 -13.07
N ARG A 62 32.19 17.23 -12.43
CA ARG A 62 32.68 15.98 -13.00
C ARG A 62 31.65 14.84 -12.75
N PHE A 63 31.33 14.15 -13.83
CA PHE A 63 30.43 13.00 -13.84
C PHE A 63 31.18 11.77 -14.31
N ASP A 64 31.24 10.73 -13.50
CA ASP A 64 31.74 9.42 -13.87
C ASP A 64 30.53 8.50 -14.13
N TYR A 65 30.16 8.33 -15.40
CA TYR A 65 29.02 7.53 -15.82
C TYR A 65 29.36 6.05 -15.91
N GLN A 66 28.46 5.19 -15.48
CA GLN A 66 28.49 3.76 -15.73
C GLN A 66 27.40 3.38 -16.72
N VAL A 67 27.77 2.89 -17.90
CA VAL A 67 26.87 2.35 -18.93
C VAL A 67 26.89 0.84 -18.87
N LYS A 68 25.72 0.19 -18.68
CA LYS A 68 25.57 -1.28 -18.63
C LYS A 68 25.12 -1.89 -19.96
N SER A 69 24.45 -1.12 -20.83
CA SER A 69 23.87 -1.58 -22.09
C SER A 69 24.59 -0.97 -23.29
N SER A 70 25.32 -1.76 -24.05
CA SER A 70 26.01 -1.32 -25.26
C SER A 70 25.05 -0.89 -26.37
N GLY A 71 25.42 0.15 -27.12
CA GLY A 71 24.73 0.59 -28.33
C GLY A 71 23.40 1.31 -28.12
N LYS A 72 22.99 1.54 -26.88
CA LYS A 72 21.73 2.18 -26.52
C LYS A 72 21.83 3.71 -26.53
N TYR A 73 22.89 4.27 -25.99
CA TYR A 73 23.07 5.70 -25.75
C TYR A 73 24.09 6.30 -26.72
N ARG A 74 23.81 7.56 -27.16
CA ARG A 74 24.71 8.37 -27.99
C ARG A 74 25.18 9.64 -27.33
N MET A 75 24.48 10.09 -26.28
CA MET A 75 24.78 11.35 -25.61
C MET A 75 24.89 11.12 -24.12
N LEU A 76 25.91 11.72 -23.50
CA LEU A 76 26.02 11.97 -22.08
C LEU A 76 26.02 13.48 -21.90
N TYR A 77 25.15 14.01 -21.06
CA TYR A 77 24.87 15.44 -21.03
C TYR A 77 24.58 15.96 -19.63
N ARG A 78 24.71 17.27 -19.50
CA ARG A 78 24.29 18.10 -18.40
C ARG A 78 23.20 19.05 -18.90
N ASN A 79 22.01 18.94 -18.38
CA ASN A 79 20.89 19.83 -18.69
C ASN A 79 20.67 20.85 -17.57
N TRP A 80 20.29 22.07 -17.92
CA TRP A 80 19.98 23.16 -17.00
C TRP A 80 18.55 23.66 -17.20
N LYS A 81 17.82 23.95 -16.13
CA LYS A 81 16.53 24.69 -16.24
C LYS A 81 16.73 26.17 -16.42
N MET A 82 17.81 26.71 -15.84
CA MET A 82 18.26 28.08 -16.07
C MET A 82 18.80 28.24 -17.50
N PRO A 83 18.58 29.38 -18.16
CA PRO A 83 19.11 29.64 -19.49
C PRO A 83 20.60 29.38 -19.60
N LEU A 84 21.02 28.60 -20.59
CA LEU A 84 22.43 28.43 -20.93
C LEU A 84 22.79 29.42 -22.02
N SER A 85 23.74 30.32 -21.75
CA SER A 85 24.11 31.42 -22.67
C SER A 85 25.59 31.78 -22.57
N SER A 86 26.25 31.99 -23.72
CA SER A 86 27.59 32.58 -23.80
C SER A 86 27.57 34.11 -23.87
N GLN A 87 26.38 34.72 -23.88
CA GLN A 87 26.17 36.16 -23.86
C GLN A 87 25.47 36.53 -22.55
N SER A 88 25.80 37.72 -22.04
CA SER A 88 25.15 38.28 -20.85
C SER A 88 23.63 38.43 -21.09
N LEU A 89 22.82 38.04 -20.10
CA LEU A 89 21.39 38.19 -20.09
C LEU A 89 20.96 39.05 -18.90
N ASP A 90 19.82 39.75 -19.03
CA ASP A 90 19.20 40.53 -17.95
C ASP A 90 18.38 39.64 -16.97
N ILE A 91 18.54 38.34 -17.06
CA ILE A 91 17.93 37.32 -16.20
C ILE A 91 19.04 36.37 -15.72
N PRO A 92 18.84 35.61 -14.64
CA PRO A 92 19.81 34.60 -14.22
C PRO A 92 20.08 33.59 -15.34
N TYR A 93 21.35 33.26 -15.50
CA TYR A 93 21.80 32.34 -16.56
C TYR A 93 23.07 31.61 -16.17
N ILE A 94 23.37 30.54 -16.93
CA ILE A 94 24.60 29.75 -16.81
C ILE A 94 25.46 30.00 -18.05
N GLU A 95 26.71 30.38 -17.84
CA GLU A 95 27.68 30.54 -18.90
C GLU A 95 28.54 29.28 -19.04
N PRO A 96 28.52 28.59 -20.20
CA PRO A 96 29.37 27.43 -20.45
C PRO A 96 30.80 27.89 -20.80
N LEU A 97 31.76 27.59 -19.92
CA LEU A 97 33.16 28.01 -20.14
C LEU A 97 33.98 26.90 -20.82
N ARG A 98 33.79 25.62 -20.39
CA ARG A 98 34.55 24.50 -20.93
C ARG A 98 33.75 23.20 -20.77
N ILE A 99 33.80 22.36 -21.80
CA ILE A 99 33.21 21.02 -21.80
C ILE A 99 34.25 20.04 -22.30
N LEU A 100 34.59 19.06 -21.45
CA LEU A 100 35.55 18.02 -21.74
C LEU A 100 34.81 16.66 -21.69
N PRO A 101 34.42 16.16 -22.86
CA PRO A 101 33.78 14.83 -22.92
C PRO A 101 34.83 13.73 -22.89
N THR A 102 34.37 12.50 -22.65
CA THR A 102 35.19 11.31 -22.81
C THR A 102 35.80 11.21 -24.21
N SER A 103 36.97 10.58 -24.33
CA SER A 103 37.67 10.44 -25.58
C SER A 103 36.80 9.86 -26.71
N GLY A 104 36.81 10.49 -27.88
CA GLY A 104 36.00 10.08 -29.04
C GLY A 104 34.59 10.68 -29.10
N ALA A 105 34.12 11.35 -28.05
CA ALA A 105 32.88 12.10 -28.10
C ALA A 105 33.09 13.53 -28.60
N VAL A 106 32.07 14.09 -29.24
CA VAL A 106 32.06 15.45 -29.81
C VAL A 106 31.42 16.40 -28.79
N PRO A 107 32.15 17.37 -28.23
CA PRO A 107 31.58 18.32 -27.27
C PRO A 107 30.65 19.31 -27.98
N TYR A 108 29.50 19.57 -27.34
CA TYR A 108 28.48 20.49 -27.84
C TYR A 108 27.83 21.27 -26.70
N VAL A 109 27.23 22.40 -27.06
CA VAL A 109 26.31 23.18 -26.23
C VAL A 109 25.09 23.51 -27.07
N ARG A 110 23.90 23.38 -26.50
CA ARG A 110 22.66 23.91 -27.06
C ARG A 110 22.13 24.96 -26.10
N ASP A 111 22.16 26.23 -26.53
CA ASP A 111 21.80 27.37 -25.72
C ASP A 111 20.29 27.53 -25.50
N HIS A 112 19.90 28.58 -24.75
CA HIS A 112 18.50 28.90 -24.44
C HIS A 112 17.66 29.26 -25.68
N ASN A 113 18.29 29.70 -26.78
CA ASN A 113 17.63 29.98 -28.06
C ASN A 113 17.51 28.74 -28.93
N GLY A 114 18.06 27.60 -28.51
CA GLY A 114 18.08 26.35 -29.27
C GLY A 114 19.21 26.26 -30.28
N THR A 115 20.18 27.22 -30.28
CA THR A 115 21.33 27.21 -31.17
C THR A 115 22.34 26.18 -30.67
N VAL A 116 22.79 25.30 -31.59
CA VAL A 116 23.79 24.29 -31.29
C VAL A 116 25.19 24.80 -31.68
N GLN A 117 26.11 24.77 -30.74
CA GLN A 117 27.52 25.06 -30.93
C GLN A 117 28.35 23.79 -30.75
N ILE A 118 29.10 23.42 -31.77
CA ILE A 118 30.04 22.30 -31.73
C ILE A 118 31.41 22.84 -31.35
N LEU A 119 31.98 22.34 -30.26
CA LEU A 119 33.24 22.86 -29.70
C LEU A 119 34.50 22.19 -30.28
N SER A 120 34.33 21.38 -31.36
CA SER A 120 35.44 20.77 -32.07
C SER A 120 35.25 20.87 -33.58
N ALA A 121 36.30 21.25 -34.31
CA ALA A 121 36.27 21.42 -35.78
C ALA A 121 35.87 20.12 -36.50
N SER A 122 36.34 18.96 -36.07
CA SER A 122 36.01 17.67 -36.62
C SER A 122 34.58 17.21 -36.37
N GLY A 123 33.90 17.83 -35.39
CA GLY A 123 32.53 17.45 -34.96
C GLY A 123 31.43 18.09 -35.81
N ASN A 124 31.71 19.14 -36.60
CA ASN A 124 30.69 19.92 -37.33
C ASN A 124 29.81 19.05 -38.26
N ARG A 125 30.34 17.94 -38.77
CA ARG A 125 29.57 16.97 -39.58
C ARG A 125 28.38 16.35 -38.86
N TYR A 126 28.34 16.37 -37.53
CA TYR A 126 27.28 15.82 -36.71
C TYR A 126 26.28 16.89 -36.20
N ASN A 127 26.36 18.12 -36.67
CA ASN A 127 25.55 19.24 -36.18
C ASN A 127 24.03 18.94 -36.27
N SER A 128 23.55 18.43 -37.40
CA SER A 128 22.14 18.07 -37.62
C SER A 128 21.65 16.98 -36.68
N GLU A 129 22.49 15.95 -36.44
CA GLU A 129 22.15 14.86 -35.52
C GLU A 129 22.10 15.35 -34.06
N ILE A 130 23.10 16.12 -33.65
CA ILE A 130 23.13 16.72 -32.30
C ILE A 130 21.94 17.65 -32.11
N ALA A 131 21.63 18.51 -33.08
CA ALA A 131 20.49 19.42 -33.02
C ALA A 131 19.13 18.69 -32.93
N SER A 132 19.03 17.50 -33.50
CA SER A 132 17.82 16.68 -33.42
C SER A 132 17.63 15.99 -32.08
N LEU A 133 18.72 15.74 -31.34
CA LEU A 133 18.73 14.96 -30.10
C LEU A 133 18.84 15.85 -28.84
N ALA A 134 19.72 16.86 -28.85
CA ALA A 134 19.97 17.70 -27.69
C ALA A 134 18.73 18.51 -27.28
N LEU A 135 18.54 18.73 -25.98
CA LEU A 135 17.53 19.64 -25.44
C LEU A 135 18.06 21.07 -25.34
N VAL A 136 17.16 22.03 -25.26
CA VAL A 136 17.51 23.42 -24.95
C VAL A 136 18.15 23.50 -23.56
N ASN A 137 19.16 24.35 -23.38
CA ASN A 137 19.95 24.48 -22.16
C ASN A 137 20.76 23.22 -21.79
N GLU A 138 21.33 22.56 -22.80
CA GLU A 138 22.05 21.30 -22.64
C GLU A 138 23.49 21.43 -23.13
N ALA A 139 24.42 20.91 -22.34
CA ALA A 139 25.83 20.77 -22.70
C ALA A 139 26.25 19.31 -22.58
N GLY A 140 27.03 18.78 -23.52
CA GLY A 140 27.34 17.35 -23.44
C GLY A 140 28.38 16.86 -24.44
N GLY A 141 28.49 15.53 -24.51
CA GLY A 141 29.30 14.78 -25.45
C GLY A 141 28.44 13.86 -26.31
N TYR A 142 28.51 14.04 -27.63
CA TYR A 142 27.88 13.17 -28.60
C TYR A 142 28.88 12.11 -29.09
N TYR A 143 28.55 10.80 -28.94
CA TYR A 143 29.37 9.68 -29.35
C TYR A 143 28.80 9.03 -30.61
N PRO A 144 29.41 9.23 -31.81
CA PRO A 144 28.84 8.78 -33.07
C PRO A 144 28.61 7.26 -33.16
N GLN A 145 29.49 6.48 -32.53
CA GLN A 145 29.47 5.00 -32.55
C GLN A 145 28.55 4.40 -31.45
N ARG A 146 27.86 5.24 -30.65
CA ARG A 146 27.14 4.86 -29.46
C ARG A 146 28.06 4.31 -28.35
N PHE A 147 27.69 4.54 -27.12
CA PHE A 147 28.43 4.05 -25.95
C PHE A 147 28.33 2.53 -25.82
N SER A 148 29.45 1.88 -25.57
CA SER A 148 29.53 0.47 -25.18
C SER A 148 29.38 0.34 -23.66
N THR A 149 29.25 -0.89 -23.15
CA THR A 149 29.33 -1.13 -21.70
C THR A 149 30.69 -0.66 -21.17
N GLY A 150 30.71 0.18 -20.14
CA GLY A 150 31.94 0.74 -19.58
C GLY A 150 31.72 2.01 -18.78
N GLN A 151 32.84 2.60 -18.35
CA GLN A 151 32.87 3.86 -17.62
C GLN A 151 33.25 5.01 -18.55
N TYR A 152 32.58 6.16 -18.37
CA TYR A 152 32.76 7.33 -19.20
C TYR A 152 32.75 8.59 -18.34
N GLN A 153 33.69 9.49 -18.58
CA GLN A 153 33.86 10.70 -17.81
C GLN A 153 33.43 11.92 -18.62
N MET A 154 32.70 12.83 -17.97
CA MET A 154 32.35 14.15 -18.48
C MET A 154 32.76 15.20 -17.47
N GLU A 155 33.46 16.26 -17.93
CA GLU A 155 33.82 17.40 -17.10
C GLU A 155 33.25 18.69 -17.71
N TYR A 156 32.75 19.56 -16.85
CA TYR A 156 32.15 20.82 -17.19
C TYR A 156 32.72 21.92 -16.33
N LEU A 157 32.93 23.09 -16.93
CA LEU A 157 33.21 24.31 -16.22
C LEU A 157 32.19 25.37 -16.62
N PHE A 158 31.41 25.83 -15.66
CA PHE A 158 30.37 26.83 -15.83
C PHE A 158 30.67 28.06 -14.98
N ARG A 159 30.07 29.20 -15.35
CA ARG A 159 29.89 30.34 -14.48
C ARG A 159 28.42 30.58 -14.28
N ILE A 160 28.00 30.63 -13.03
CA ILE A 160 26.62 30.83 -12.63
C ILE A 160 26.43 32.34 -12.38
N HIS A 161 25.40 32.90 -13.01
CA HIS A 161 24.94 34.28 -12.79
C HIS A 161 23.57 34.20 -12.10
N PRO A 162 23.52 34.08 -10.74
CA PRO A 162 22.31 33.78 -10.01
C PRO A 162 21.46 35.02 -9.70
N TYR A 163 20.26 34.77 -9.14
CA TYR A 163 19.63 35.73 -8.26
C TYR A 163 20.21 35.63 -6.87
N LEU A 164 20.53 36.82 -6.29
CA LEU A 164 20.86 36.97 -4.88
C LEU A 164 19.74 37.79 -4.22
N GLU A 165 19.05 37.24 -3.27
CA GLU A 165 18.06 37.93 -2.44
C GLU A 165 18.80 38.51 -1.21
N CYS A 166 18.96 39.82 -1.13
CA CYS A 166 19.74 40.46 -0.08
C CYS A 166 18.88 41.42 0.74
N ASP A 167 19.17 41.49 2.04
CA ASP A 167 18.81 42.60 2.93
C ASP A 167 20.08 43.30 3.44
N GLN A 168 19.96 44.08 4.51
CA GLN A 168 21.12 44.82 5.07
C GLN A 168 22.11 43.91 5.80
N GLU A 169 21.69 42.72 6.22
CA GLU A 169 22.46 41.82 7.07
C GLU A 169 22.96 40.58 6.32
N LEU A 170 22.17 40.04 5.38
CA LEU A 170 22.45 38.76 4.68
C LEU A 170 22.01 38.80 3.23
N CYS A 171 22.68 37.97 2.42
CA CYS A 171 22.23 37.56 1.10
C CYS A 171 21.87 36.05 1.11
N HIS A 172 20.84 35.70 0.40
CA HIS A 172 20.43 34.32 0.17
C HIS A 172 20.74 33.90 -1.27
N TRP A 173 21.45 32.79 -1.41
CA TRP A 173 21.72 32.15 -2.68
C TRP A 173 21.20 30.71 -2.65
N ASN A 174 20.22 30.42 -3.49
CA ASN A 174 19.73 29.10 -3.69
C ASN A 174 20.22 28.56 -5.04
N LEU A 175 20.99 27.46 -5.02
CA LEU A 175 21.54 26.79 -6.19
C LEU A 175 20.96 25.38 -6.32
N MET A 176 20.09 25.19 -7.30
CA MET A 176 19.61 23.88 -7.68
C MET A 176 20.61 23.22 -8.63
N LEU A 177 21.31 22.18 -8.16
CA LEU A 177 22.27 21.44 -8.96
C LEU A 177 21.61 20.41 -9.85
N ALA A 178 20.58 19.69 -9.38
CA ALA A 178 19.86 18.72 -10.20
C ALA A 178 18.43 18.51 -9.69
N ASN A 179 17.50 18.17 -10.60
CA ASN A 179 16.12 17.77 -10.27
C ASN A 179 15.50 16.83 -11.32
N GLU A 180 16.15 16.65 -12.46
CA GLU A 180 15.81 15.70 -13.52
C GLU A 180 17.09 15.02 -13.96
N HIS A 181 17.50 13.96 -13.29
CA HIS A 181 18.80 13.36 -13.48
C HIS A 181 18.79 11.83 -13.32
N LEU A 182 19.83 11.16 -13.83
CA LEU A 182 20.12 9.76 -13.56
C LEU A 182 20.42 9.55 -12.06
N PRO A 183 20.29 8.33 -11.53
CA PRO A 183 20.72 8.05 -10.17
C PRO A 183 22.20 8.41 -9.97
N TYR A 184 22.54 9.13 -8.90
CA TYR A 184 23.90 9.43 -8.47
C TYR A 184 24.24 8.54 -7.28
N ARG A 185 25.17 7.56 -7.48
CA ARG A 185 25.55 6.64 -6.41
C ARG A 185 26.35 7.33 -5.31
N GLN A 186 27.25 8.22 -5.71
CA GLN A 186 28.05 9.03 -4.80
C GLN A 186 28.03 10.48 -5.25
N ILE A 187 27.75 11.36 -4.31
CA ILE A 187 27.79 12.83 -4.48
C ILE A 187 28.88 13.35 -3.57
N ALA A 188 29.72 14.23 -4.11
CA ALA A 188 30.67 15.03 -3.36
C ALA A 188 30.64 16.47 -3.89
N ILE A 189 30.12 17.42 -3.10
CA ILE A 189 30.06 18.83 -3.44
C ILE A 189 31.03 19.57 -2.49
N TYR A 190 31.92 20.34 -3.06
CA TYR A 190 32.90 21.15 -2.37
C TYR A 190 32.59 22.63 -2.61
N ILE A 191 32.30 23.38 -1.55
CA ILE A 191 32.06 24.83 -1.67
C ILE A 191 33.24 25.54 -1.02
N HIS A 192 33.97 26.27 -1.85
CA HIS A 192 35.18 26.96 -1.45
C HIS A 192 34.82 28.35 -0.87
N ASP A 193 35.09 28.53 0.42
CA ASP A 193 34.77 29.73 1.21
C ASP A 193 36.00 30.25 1.98
N PRO A 194 37.06 30.71 1.26
CA PRO A 194 38.31 31.17 1.88
C PRO A 194 38.13 32.45 2.70
N ASP A 195 37.12 33.24 2.41
CA ASP A 195 36.84 34.50 3.09
C ASP A 195 35.78 34.41 4.19
N GLU A 196 35.33 33.15 4.52
CA GLU A 196 34.32 32.86 5.52
C GLU A 196 33.00 33.64 5.34
N LEU A 197 32.53 33.71 4.09
CA LEU A 197 31.33 34.47 3.71
C LEU A 197 30.02 33.68 3.93
N ILE A 198 30.08 32.36 4.09
CA ILE A 198 28.91 31.51 4.31
C ILE A 198 28.58 31.49 5.80
N VAL A 199 27.42 32.04 6.17
CA VAL A 199 26.88 32.06 7.54
C VAL A 199 26.19 30.74 7.87
N GLU A 200 25.30 30.27 7.00
CA GLU A 200 24.60 28.98 7.12
C GLU A 200 24.44 28.32 5.75
N LEU A 201 24.37 27.00 5.75
CA LEU A 201 24.25 26.18 4.55
C LEU A 201 23.25 25.07 4.79
N PHE A 202 22.30 24.94 3.86
CA PHE A 202 21.27 23.89 3.87
C PHE A 202 21.35 23.08 2.58
N THR A 203 20.96 21.82 2.64
CA THR A 203 20.94 20.92 1.48
C THR A 203 19.60 20.21 1.35
N HIS A 204 19.09 20.09 0.14
CA HIS A 204 17.92 19.31 -0.23
C HIS A 204 18.30 18.24 -1.28
N PRO A 205 18.17 16.93 -0.98
CA PRO A 205 17.78 16.36 0.30
C PRO A 205 18.81 16.66 1.40
N GLN A 206 18.49 16.35 2.64
CA GLN A 206 19.42 16.56 3.75
C GLN A 206 20.63 15.61 3.60
N LEU A 207 21.72 16.13 3.03
CA LEU A 207 22.98 15.44 2.82
C LEU A 207 23.93 15.68 4.01
N ARG A 208 24.93 14.78 4.15
CA ARG A 208 25.95 14.96 5.17
C ARG A 208 26.84 16.15 4.83
N THR A 209 26.82 17.17 5.67
CA THR A 209 27.56 18.43 5.47
C THR A 209 28.59 18.61 6.59
N GLN A 210 29.82 18.94 6.22
CA GLN A 210 30.93 19.19 7.16
C GLN A 210 31.75 20.40 6.65
N LYS A 211 32.23 21.23 7.56
CA LYS A 211 33.18 22.29 7.22
C LYS A 211 34.59 21.79 7.52
N GLU A 212 35.45 21.74 6.51
CA GLU A 212 36.86 21.34 6.58
C GLU A 212 37.74 22.51 6.21
N GLY A 213 38.17 23.30 7.21
CA GLY A 213 38.89 24.52 6.98
C GLY A 213 38.09 25.56 6.18
N GLU A 214 38.56 25.91 5.00
CA GLU A 214 37.94 26.89 4.08
C GLU A 214 36.93 26.26 3.12
N ILE A 215 36.62 24.96 3.28
CA ILE A 215 35.77 24.22 2.35
C ILE A 215 34.59 23.57 3.10
N TRP A 216 33.39 23.77 2.58
CA TRP A 216 32.23 22.98 2.97
C TRP A 216 32.16 21.74 2.10
N VAL A 217 32.14 20.57 2.73
CA VAL A 217 32.09 19.25 2.07
C VAL A 217 30.73 18.66 2.30
N ILE A 218 30.01 18.39 1.20
CA ILE A 218 28.66 17.80 1.20
C ILE A 218 28.76 16.45 0.51
N THR A 219 28.36 15.38 1.19
CA THR A 219 28.45 14.01 0.67
C THR A 219 27.15 13.26 0.82
N GLY A 220 26.89 12.32 -0.12
CA GLY A 220 25.70 11.46 -0.09
C GLY A 220 25.48 10.68 -1.37
N GLY A 221 24.25 10.41 -1.68
CA GLY A 221 23.76 9.82 -2.92
C GLY A 221 22.37 10.35 -3.24
N SER A 222 21.91 10.19 -4.49
CA SER A 222 20.58 10.64 -4.90
C SER A 222 19.95 9.64 -5.86
N PRO A 223 18.72 9.18 -5.63
CA PRO A 223 17.97 8.42 -6.60
C PRO A 223 17.66 9.25 -7.86
N LYS A 224 17.09 8.61 -8.86
CA LYS A 224 16.70 9.26 -10.11
C LYS A 224 15.69 10.38 -9.85
N ASP A 225 15.92 11.55 -10.49
CA ASP A 225 15.01 12.70 -10.50
C ASP A 225 14.72 13.32 -9.11
N GLU A 226 15.58 13.08 -8.11
CA GLU A 226 15.50 13.74 -6.81
C GLU A 226 16.12 15.15 -6.88
N LEU A 227 15.54 16.11 -6.14
CA LEU A 227 16.08 17.46 -6.05
C LEU A 227 17.43 17.44 -5.31
N ILE A 228 18.48 17.96 -5.96
CA ILE A 228 19.77 18.26 -5.33
C ILE A 228 19.96 19.76 -5.35
N GLU A 229 19.85 20.37 -4.19
CA GLU A 229 19.88 21.83 -4.02
C GLU A 229 20.75 22.21 -2.83
N VAL A 230 21.44 23.32 -2.96
CA VAL A 230 22.24 23.92 -1.91
C VAL A 230 21.78 25.36 -1.71
N GLU A 231 21.29 25.66 -0.52
CA GLU A 231 20.93 27.01 -0.09
C GLU A 231 21.99 27.57 0.85
N MET A 232 22.38 28.80 0.62
CA MET A 232 23.41 29.47 1.39
C MET A 232 22.94 30.86 1.87
N LEU A 233 23.08 31.08 3.17
CA LEU A 233 23.03 32.44 3.74
C LEU A 233 24.43 33.00 3.76
N LEU A 234 24.64 34.13 3.10
CA LEU A 234 25.92 34.73 2.81
C LEU A 234 26.02 36.14 3.41
N LEU A 235 27.21 36.57 3.75
CA LEU A 235 27.45 37.97 4.12
C LEU A 235 27.19 38.90 2.93
N PRO A 236 26.72 40.17 3.13
CA PRO A 236 26.30 41.08 2.05
C PRO A 236 27.40 41.42 1.04
N GLN A 237 28.66 41.39 1.46
CA GLN A 237 29.81 41.64 0.59
C GLN A 237 29.93 40.62 -0.56
N THR A 238 29.31 39.46 -0.43
CA THR A 238 29.28 38.41 -1.47
C THR A 238 28.61 38.93 -2.76
N ALA A 239 27.64 39.84 -2.65
CA ALA A 239 26.99 40.47 -3.79
C ALA A 239 27.97 41.26 -4.71
N ASN A 240 29.15 41.63 -4.22
CA ASN A 240 30.19 42.28 -5.03
C ASN A 240 31.16 41.26 -5.68
N ILE A 241 31.11 40.00 -5.27
CA ILE A 241 32.01 38.95 -5.75
C ILE A 241 31.30 38.09 -6.81
N ILE A 242 30.01 37.83 -6.60
CA ILE A 242 29.20 37.04 -7.51
C ILE A 242 28.61 37.94 -8.60
N GLU A 243 28.96 37.66 -9.85
CA GLU A 243 28.36 38.33 -11.00
C GLU A 243 26.91 37.86 -11.19
N GLY A 244 25.98 38.34 -10.36
CA GLY A 244 24.57 37.95 -10.37
C GLY A 244 23.62 39.14 -10.37
N ILE A 245 22.32 38.87 -10.31
CA ILE A 245 21.29 39.90 -10.20
C ILE A 245 20.87 39.98 -8.73
N THR A 246 21.18 41.10 -8.08
CA THR A 246 20.79 41.33 -6.69
C THR A 246 19.38 41.90 -6.61
N ARG A 247 18.54 41.33 -5.76
CA ARG A 247 17.19 41.80 -5.43
C ARG A 247 17.11 42.13 -3.95
N GLU A 248 16.66 43.32 -3.63
CA GLU A 248 16.39 43.70 -2.25
C GLU A 248 15.12 43.04 -1.75
N VAL A 249 15.24 42.36 -0.62
CA VAL A 249 14.13 41.72 0.09
C VAL A 249 14.26 41.98 1.59
N SER A 250 13.19 41.89 2.36
CA SER A 250 13.24 42.11 3.80
C SER A 250 13.31 40.76 4.55
N ASN A 251 14.04 40.75 5.66
CA ASN A 251 14.12 39.61 6.59
C ASN A 251 14.56 38.28 5.92
N VAL A 252 15.68 38.34 5.22
CA VAL A 252 16.26 37.17 4.49
C VAL A 252 16.42 35.98 5.43
N TYR A 253 17.02 36.15 6.59
CA TYR A 253 17.21 35.05 7.57
C TYR A 253 15.90 34.37 7.96
N GLN A 254 14.92 35.17 8.41
CA GLN A 254 13.63 34.60 8.90
C GLN A 254 12.87 33.89 7.79
N ARG A 255 12.92 34.41 6.56
CA ARG A 255 12.27 33.78 5.40
C ARG A 255 12.90 32.43 5.06
N THR A 256 14.24 32.37 5.05
CA THR A 256 14.96 31.11 4.77
C THR A 256 14.67 30.06 5.85
N ILE A 257 14.79 30.43 7.14
CA ILE A 257 14.52 29.47 8.23
C ILE A 257 13.06 28.99 8.23
N THR A 258 12.09 29.89 8.02
CA THR A 258 10.67 29.48 7.96
C THR A 258 10.40 28.54 6.78
N ALA A 259 11.06 28.74 5.64
CA ALA A 259 10.95 27.83 4.51
C ALA A 259 11.54 26.45 4.84
N GLN A 260 12.70 26.40 5.50
CA GLN A 260 13.33 25.16 5.96
C GLN A 260 12.44 24.37 6.96
N GLU A 261 11.82 25.07 7.92
CA GLU A 261 10.92 24.45 8.90
C GLU A 261 9.63 23.92 8.28
N SER A 262 9.15 24.50 7.19
CA SER A 262 7.89 24.13 6.55
C SER A 262 7.99 22.89 5.65
N GLU A 263 9.18 22.53 5.18
CA GLU A 263 9.37 21.39 4.28
C GLU A 263 9.41 20.05 5.02
N GLY A 264 8.22 19.42 5.16
CA GLY A 264 8.06 17.96 5.33
C GLY A 264 8.65 17.30 6.59
N SER A 265 9.54 17.94 7.34
CA SER A 265 10.24 17.32 8.47
C SER A 265 9.29 16.96 9.62
N SER A 266 8.30 17.79 9.92
CA SER A 266 7.33 17.56 10.98
C SER A 266 6.35 16.42 10.62
N LEU A 267 5.87 16.36 9.37
CA LEU A 267 4.99 15.30 8.89
C LEU A 267 5.72 13.95 8.87
N LEU A 268 6.94 13.91 8.36
CA LEU A 268 7.77 12.70 8.33
C LEU A 268 8.06 12.19 9.74
N PHE A 269 8.37 13.09 10.69
CA PHE A 269 8.55 12.73 12.10
C PHE A 269 7.29 12.11 12.70
N VAL A 270 6.12 12.72 12.48
CA VAL A 270 4.83 12.19 12.96
C VAL A 270 4.54 10.82 12.35
N LEU A 271 4.75 10.63 11.04
CA LEU A 271 4.55 9.34 10.38
C LEU A 271 5.50 8.27 10.92
N ARG A 272 6.78 8.57 11.09
CA ARG A 272 7.77 7.64 11.70
C ARG A 272 7.39 7.28 13.12
N PHE A 273 6.94 8.25 13.92
CA PHE A 273 6.44 8.00 15.26
C PHE A 273 5.23 7.05 15.25
N LEU A 274 4.26 7.26 14.35
CA LEU A 274 3.10 6.38 14.20
C LEU A 274 3.49 4.96 13.79
N VAL A 275 4.43 4.81 12.84
CA VAL A 275 4.98 3.50 12.42
C VAL A 275 5.62 2.76 13.59
N ALA A 276 6.39 3.45 14.42
CA ALA A 276 7.02 2.87 15.60
C ALA A 276 6.03 2.58 16.75
N ALA A 277 5.02 3.43 16.91
CA ALA A 277 4.03 3.32 17.99
C ALA A 277 2.98 2.23 17.74
N LEU A 278 2.64 1.93 16.48
CA LEU A 278 1.56 0.99 16.14
C LEU A 278 1.78 -0.42 16.72
N PRO A 279 2.95 -1.08 16.61
CA PRO A 279 3.17 -2.37 17.25
C PRO A 279 3.01 -2.32 18.77
N LEU A 280 3.48 -1.24 19.42
CA LEU A 280 3.34 -1.02 20.86
C LEU A 280 1.88 -0.85 21.25
N LEU A 281 1.11 -0.11 20.45
CA LEU A 281 -0.33 0.05 20.63
C LEU A 281 -1.05 -1.29 20.52
N LEU A 282 -0.69 -2.13 19.55
CA LEU A 282 -1.26 -3.48 19.42
C LEU A 282 -0.93 -4.37 20.61
N ILE A 283 0.30 -4.31 21.13
CA ILE A 283 0.67 -5.01 22.38
C ILE A 283 -0.19 -4.52 23.53
N LEU A 284 -0.35 -3.22 23.70
CA LEU A 284 -1.15 -2.61 24.77
C LEU A 284 -2.62 -3.06 24.68
N VAL A 285 -3.22 -2.98 23.49
CA VAL A 285 -4.60 -3.42 23.26
C VAL A 285 -4.75 -4.90 23.55
N TYR A 286 -3.80 -5.75 23.11
CA TYR A 286 -3.81 -7.18 23.41
C TYR A 286 -3.73 -7.45 24.92
N LEU A 287 -2.83 -6.80 25.65
CA LEU A 287 -2.67 -7.00 27.09
C LEU A 287 -3.88 -6.52 27.90
N LEU A 288 -4.49 -5.40 27.50
CA LEU A 288 -5.63 -4.82 28.22
C LEU A 288 -6.97 -5.48 27.88
N ILE A 289 -7.16 -5.86 26.62
CA ILE A 289 -8.48 -6.27 26.09
C ILE A 289 -8.43 -7.71 25.57
N GLY A 290 -7.39 -8.09 24.80
CA GLY A 290 -7.34 -9.35 24.05
C GLY A 290 -6.88 -10.57 24.83
N ARG A 291 -6.40 -10.41 26.06
CA ARG A 291 -5.90 -11.54 26.84
C ARG A 291 -7.03 -12.34 27.46
N GLU A 292 -7.23 -13.57 27.00
CA GLU A 292 -8.24 -14.49 27.49
C GLU A 292 -7.80 -15.23 28.75
N LYS A 293 -8.78 -15.68 29.54
CA LYS A 293 -8.55 -16.59 30.66
C LYS A 293 -8.08 -17.96 30.16
N ARG A 294 -7.23 -18.62 30.91
CA ARG A 294 -6.74 -19.96 30.55
C ARG A 294 -7.70 -21.03 31.05
N TYR A 295 -8.21 -21.83 30.13
CA TYR A 295 -9.06 -22.99 30.44
C TYR A 295 -8.38 -24.27 29.95
N THR A 296 -8.59 -25.38 30.68
CA THR A 296 -8.22 -26.73 30.25
C THR A 296 -9.47 -27.39 29.67
N VAL A 297 -9.44 -27.69 28.36
CA VAL A 297 -10.53 -28.34 27.64
C VAL A 297 -9.96 -29.57 26.94
N PRO A 298 -10.72 -30.68 26.81
CA PRO A 298 -10.32 -31.85 26.03
C PRO A 298 -9.90 -31.46 24.60
N ARG A 299 -8.95 -32.19 24.03
CA ARG A 299 -8.49 -31.94 22.65
C ARG A 299 -9.57 -32.19 21.60
N ALA A 300 -10.46 -33.14 21.88
CA ALA A 300 -11.59 -33.47 21.03
C ALA A 300 -12.79 -33.83 21.91
N LEU A 301 -14.01 -33.47 21.47
CA LEU A 301 -15.29 -33.81 22.08
C LEU A 301 -16.17 -34.46 21.04
N SER A 302 -16.82 -35.57 21.38
CA SER A 302 -17.70 -36.32 20.48
C SER A 302 -19.17 -35.87 20.51
N THR A 303 -19.53 -35.02 21.47
CA THR A 303 -20.87 -34.48 21.63
C THR A 303 -20.86 -32.96 21.62
N PRO A 304 -21.96 -32.32 21.15
CA PRO A 304 -22.10 -30.88 21.24
C PRO A 304 -21.94 -30.40 22.69
N PRO A 305 -21.11 -29.39 22.96
CA PRO A 305 -20.85 -28.96 24.34
C PRO A 305 -22.00 -28.23 25.01
N SER A 306 -22.89 -27.62 24.24
CA SER A 306 -24.09 -26.93 24.75
C SER A 306 -25.24 -26.99 23.76
N LYS A 307 -26.46 -26.82 24.26
CA LYS A 307 -27.68 -26.75 23.42
C LYS A 307 -27.82 -25.33 22.87
N ARG A 308 -27.28 -25.09 21.67
CA ARG A 308 -27.44 -23.83 20.94
C ARG A 308 -28.11 -24.09 19.59
N ARG A 309 -28.75 -23.05 19.04
CA ARG A 309 -29.22 -23.11 17.66
C ARG A 309 -28.00 -23.15 16.69
N PRO A 310 -28.07 -23.90 15.59
CA PRO A 310 -26.94 -24.04 14.65
C PRO A 310 -26.43 -22.73 14.10
N TRP A 311 -27.33 -21.76 13.82
CA TRP A 311 -26.94 -20.44 13.38
C TRP A 311 -26.13 -19.66 14.43
N GLN A 312 -26.44 -19.84 15.72
CA GLN A 312 -25.65 -19.23 16.80
C GLN A 312 -24.25 -19.82 16.89
N VAL A 313 -24.14 -21.15 16.67
CA VAL A 313 -22.86 -21.86 16.65
C VAL A 313 -22.00 -21.38 15.48
N ASN A 314 -22.58 -21.23 14.30
CA ASN A 314 -21.89 -20.67 13.13
C ASN A 314 -21.39 -19.26 13.43
N MET A 315 -22.27 -18.35 13.86
CA MET A 315 -21.96 -16.96 14.11
C MET A 315 -20.92 -16.75 15.22
N LEU A 316 -20.96 -17.56 16.28
CA LEU A 316 -20.09 -17.35 17.45
C LEU A 316 -18.78 -18.15 17.38
N PHE A 317 -18.78 -19.36 16.81
CA PHE A 317 -17.71 -20.33 17.06
C PHE A 317 -17.04 -20.88 15.78
N LYS A 318 -17.60 -20.65 14.58
CA LYS A 318 -17.01 -21.17 13.34
C LYS A 318 -15.72 -20.48 12.95
N GLY A 319 -15.73 -19.17 12.90
CA GLY A 319 -14.62 -18.33 12.44
C GLY A 319 -14.28 -17.23 13.43
N ASP A 320 -14.19 -16.02 12.92
CA ASP A 320 -14.18 -14.84 13.76
C ASP A 320 -15.56 -14.69 14.40
N ALA A 321 -15.61 -14.44 15.72
CA ALA A 321 -16.89 -14.19 16.37
C ALA A 321 -17.58 -13.05 15.63
N PHE A 322 -18.85 -13.30 15.23
CA PHE A 322 -19.70 -12.37 14.47
C PHE A 322 -19.61 -12.48 12.94
N ASP A 323 -18.90 -13.44 12.41
CA ASP A 323 -18.92 -13.78 10.99
C ASP A 323 -19.92 -14.92 10.77
N PHE A 324 -21.15 -14.54 10.47
CA PHE A 324 -22.17 -15.47 10.02
C PHE A 324 -22.05 -15.69 8.50
N ASP A 325 -22.04 -16.93 8.09
CA ASP A 325 -21.97 -17.30 6.67
C ASP A 325 -23.08 -18.29 6.28
N GLN A 326 -23.11 -18.63 5.00
CA GLN A 326 -24.10 -19.54 4.41
C GLN A 326 -24.22 -20.91 5.11
N ASP A 327 -23.14 -21.41 5.74
CA ASP A 327 -23.19 -22.69 6.47
C ASP A 327 -24.12 -22.61 7.68
N GLY A 328 -24.28 -21.43 8.28
CA GLY A 328 -25.26 -21.18 9.33
C GLY A 328 -26.69 -21.31 8.82
N PHE A 329 -26.97 -20.83 7.62
CA PHE A 329 -28.26 -20.99 6.96
C PHE A 329 -28.55 -22.48 6.66
N TYR A 330 -27.61 -23.20 6.04
CA TYR A 330 -27.82 -24.62 5.71
C TYR A 330 -27.96 -25.49 6.95
N ALA A 331 -27.17 -25.23 7.98
CA ALA A 331 -27.31 -25.95 9.26
C ALA A 331 -28.69 -25.69 9.92
N THR A 332 -29.24 -24.48 9.77
CA THR A 332 -30.57 -24.14 10.25
C THR A 332 -31.65 -24.90 9.47
N LEU A 333 -31.52 -25.02 8.15
CA LEU A 333 -32.45 -25.84 7.36
C LEU A 333 -32.46 -27.31 7.83
N LEU A 334 -31.27 -27.87 8.10
CA LEU A 334 -31.17 -29.25 8.63
C LEU A 334 -31.82 -29.39 10.01
N ASP A 335 -31.65 -28.41 10.89
CA ASP A 335 -32.25 -28.42 12.23
C ASP A 335 -33.77 -28.24 12.19
N LEU A 336 -34.26 -27.30 11.38
CA LEU A 336 -35.70 -27.13 11.14
C LEU A 336 -36.33 -28.40 10.56
N HIS A 337 -35.64 -29.13 9.68
CA HIS A 337 -36.09 -30.41 9.15
C HIS A 337 -36.09 -31.51 10.24
N LYS A 338 -35.03 -31.58 11.06
CA LYS A 338 -34.97 -32.52 12.21
C LYS A 338 -36.11 -32.30 13.20
N ARG A 339 -36.58 -31.04 13.35
CA ARG A 339 -37.69 -30.67 14.25
C ARG A 339 -39.08 -30.77 13.59
N ASP A 340 -39.20 -31.29 12.35
CA ASP A 340 -40.45 -31.39 11.57
C ASP A 340 -41.13 -30.02 11.35
N ILE A 341 -40.40 -28.92 11.34
CA ILE A 341 -40.90 -27.57 11.03
C ILE A 341 -40.95 -27.36 9.52
N ILE A 342 -39.94 -27.88 8.82
CA ILE A 342 -39.90 -27.96 7.37
C ILE A 342 -39.68 -29.42 6.95
N ARG A 343 -40.02 -29.73 5.71
CA ARG A 343 -39.67 -31.01 5.08
C ARG A 343 -38.86 -30.79 3.83
N ILE A 344 -37.67 -31.36 3.79
CA ILE A 344 -36.81 -31.36 2.60
C ILE A 344 -37.15 -32.63 1.82
N ASP A 345 -37.73 -32.51 0.62
CA ASP A 345 -38.01 -33.64 -0.26
C ASP A 345 -36.80 -33.90 -1.15
N THR A 346 -36.25 -35.11 -1.00
CA THR A 346 -35.06 -35.55 -1.72
C THR A 346 -35.37 -36.32 -2.99
N LEU A 347 -36.67 -36.70 -3.20
CA LEU A 347 -37.10 -37.52 -4.33
C LEU A 347 -37.48 -36.70 -5.57
N SER A 348 -38.00 -35.48 -5.38
CA SER A 348 -38.50 -34.60 -6.45
C SER A 348 -37.53 -33.48 -6.86
N GLY A 349 -36.30 -33.49 -6.40
CA GLY A 349 -35.30 -32.48 -6.82
C GLY A 349 -35.08 -31.34 -5.85
N THR A 350 -35.13 -31.61 -4.55
CA THR A 350 -34.79 -30.66 -3.48
C THR A 350 -35.81 -29.51 -3.27
N GLU A 351 -37.06 -29.88 -3.12
CA GLU A 351 -38.11 -28.98 -2.68
C GLU A 351 -38.19 -28.91 -1.15
N ILE A 352 -38.43 -27.73 -0.62
CA ILE A 352 -38.59 -27.46 0.80
C ILE A 352 -40.05 -27.06 1.05
N MET A 353 -40.77 -27.85 1.84
CA MET A 353 -42.14 -27.54 2.28
C MET A 353 -42.11 -27.05 3.72
N VAL A 354 -42.74 -25.93 4.00
CA VAL A 354 -42.95 -25.41 5.36
C VAL A 354 -44.18 -26.09 5.95
N LEU A 355 -43.98 -26.87 7.02
CA LEU A 355 -45.05 -27.61 7.69
C LEU A 355 -45.67 -26.83 8.85
N SER A 356 -44.88 -26.15 9.63
CA SER A 356 -45.29 -25.45 10.85
C SER A 356 -44.69 -24.03 10.94
N PRO A 357 -45.22 -23.06 10.16
CA PRO A 357 -44.64 -21.71 10.09
C PRO A 357 -44.72 -20.90 11.38
N SER A 358 -45.65 -21.27 12.27
CA SER A 358 -45.88 -20.57 13.56
C SER A 358 -45.50 -21.43 14.76
N ALA A 359 -44.54 -22.34 14.62
CA ALA A 359 -44.08 -23.15 15.74
C ALA A 359 -43.58 -22.26 16.90
N PRO A 360 -43.99 -22.52 18.16
CA PRO A 360 -43.73 -21.62 19.28
C PRO A 360 -42.26 -21.52 19.71
N ASP A 361 -41.44 -22.46 19.28
CA ASP A 361 -40.03 -22.56 19.62
C ASP A 361 -39.09 -21.91 18.56
N LEU A 362 -39.64 -21.22 17.55
CA LEU A 362 -38.88 -20.48 16.56
C LEU A 362 -38.31 -19.21 17.13
N ASP A 363 -37.00 -19.00 16.91
CA ASP A 363 -36.37 -17.73 17.20
C ASP A 363 -36.50 -16.73 16.02
N ASP A 364 -35.98 -15.50 16.18
CA ASP A 364 -36.14 -14.44 15.18
C ASP A 364 -35.42 -14.75 13.87
N TYR A 365 -34.27 -15.42 13.91
CA TYR A 365 -33.59 -15.85 12.70
C TYR A 365 -34.31 -16.96 11.97
N GLU A 366 -34.76 -17.97 12.70
CA GLU A 366 -35.53 -19.10 12.13
C GLU A 366 -36.83 -18.62 11.47
N ARG A 367 -37.52 -17.65 12.08
CA ARG A 367 -38.71 -17.01 11.47
C ARG A 367 -38.36 -16.32 10.14
N ARG A 368 -37.27 -15.56 10.04
CA ARG A 368 -36.82 -14.96 8.78
C ARG A 368 -36.52 -16.00 7.71
N VAL A 369 -35.89 -17.12 8.07
CA VAL A 369 -35.63 -18.22 7.14
C VAL A 369 -36.97 -18.80 6.62
N ILE A 370 -37.96 -19.01 7.49
CA ILE A 370 -39.27 -19.51 7.09
C ILE A 370 -40.01 -18.53 6.20
N GLU A 371 -40.04 -17.24 6.55
CA GLU A 371 -40.61 -16.17 5.73
C GLU A 371 -39.97 -16.12 4.34
N PHE A 372 -38.63 -16.18 4.26
CA PHE A 372 -37.93 -16.24 2.98
C PHE A 372 -38.35 -17.46 2.14
N LEU A 373 -38.46 -18.64 2.74
CA LEU A 373 -38.88 -19.85 2.04
C LEU A 373 -40.33 -19.71 1.52
N GLN A 374 -41.25 -19.13 2.33
CA GLN A 374 -42.64 -18.92 1.94
C GLN A 374 -42.82 -17.89 0.83
N ASP A 375 -42.14 -16.75 0.94
CA ASP A 375 -42.21 -15.66 -0.03
C ASP A 375 -41.69 -16.07 -1.42
N ASN A 376 -40.76 -17.02 -1.46
CA ASN A 376 -40.17 -17.53 -2.69
C ASN A 376 -40.66 -18.92 -3.09
N SER A 377 -41.78 -19.40 -2.46
CA SER A 377 -42.40 -20.69 -2.77
C SER A 377 -43.34 -20.58 -3.95
N ARG A 378 -43.39 -21.63 -4.76
CA ARG A 378 -44.38 -21.80 -5.84
C ARG A 378 -45.14 -23.12 -5.64
N GLY A 379 -46.46 -23.05 -5.64
CA GLY A 379 -47.27 -24.25 -5.39
C GLY A 379 -47.14 -24.87 -3.99
N GLY A 380 -46.74 -24.08 -2.98
CA GLY A 380 -46.61 -24.50 -1.59
C GLY A 380 -45.24 -25.08 -1.21
N ALA A 381 -44.31 -25.18 -2.14
CA ALA A 381 -42.94 -25.61 -1.89
C ALA A 381 -41.91 -24.63 -2.47
N PHE A 382 -40.79 -24.45 -1.77
CA PHE A 382 -39.65 -23.74 -2.25
C PHE A 382 -38.70 -24.67 -3.02
N SER A 383 -38.38 -24.34 -4.27
CA SER A 383 -37.43 -25.10 -5.09
C SER A 383 -36.13 -24.34 -5.26
N ALA A 384 -35.02 -24.82 -4.71
CA ALA A 384 -33.72 -24.14 -4.82
C ALA A 384 -33.24 -24.03 -6.28
N PRO A 385 -33.33 -25.05 -7.15
CA PRO A 385 -33.04 -24.91 -8.58
C PRO A 385 -34.01 -23.97 -9.30
N GLY A 386 -35.31 -23.98 -8.92
CA GLY A 386 -36.30 -23.04 -9.47
C GLY A 386 -35.99 -21.59 -9.14
N PHE A 387 -35.57 -21.31 -7.91
CA PHE A 387 -35.13 -20.00 -7.46
C PHE A 387 -33.87 -19.55 -8.19
N GLU A 388 -32.89 -20.44 -8.38
CA GLU A 388 -31.67 -20.15 -9.17
C GLU A 388 -32.04 -19.75 -10.62
N ALA A 389 -32.95 -20.50 -11.25
CA ALA A 389 -33.40 -20.21 -12.61
C ALA A 389 -34.12 -18.85 -12.71
N GLU A 390 -34.90 -18.49 -11.71
CA GLU A 390 -35.58 -17.21 -11.61
C GLU A 390 -34.57 -16.05 -11.51
N VAL A 391 -33.62 -16.13 -10.58
CA VAL A 391 -32.56 -15.11 -10.42
C VAL A 391 -31.75 -14.96 -11.72
N LYS A 392 -31.38 -16.08 -12.36
CA LYS A 392 -30.70 -16.05 -13.67
C LYS A 392 -31.53 -15.40 -14.77
N SER A 393 -32.84 -15.64 -14.78
CA SER A 393 -33.76 -15.01 -15.73
C SER A 393 -33.84 -13.50 -15.53
N LEU A 394 -33.96 -13.04 -14.28
CA LEU A 394 -33.97 -11.61 -13.92
C LEU A 394 -32.64 -10.93 -14.26
N ALA A 395 -31.52 -11.61 -14.05
CA ALA A 395 -30.20 -11.12 -14.44
C ALA A 395 -30.04 -10.99 -15.97
N LYS A 396 -30.66 -11.87 -16.75
CA LYS A 396 -30.68 -11.78 -18.22
C LYS A 396 -31.61 -10.69 -18.74
N SER A 397 -32.77 -10.51 -18.12
CA SER A 397 -33.73 -9.43 -18.50
C SER A 397 -33.31 -8.06 -17.99
N ASN A 398 -32.21 -7.96 -17.24
CA ASN A 398 -31.70 -6.72 -16.66
C ASN A 398 -32.69 -6.02 -15.71
N ASP A 399 -33.57 -6.78 -15.05
CA ASP A 399 -34.49 -6.26 -14.03
C ASP A 399 -33.72 -6.01 -12.71
N THR A 400 -33.07 -4.85 -12.67
CA THR A 400 -32.19 -4.46 -11.56
C THR A 400 -32.95 -4.29 -10.24
N VAL A 401 -34.23 -3.91 -10.29
CA VAL A 401 -35.06 -3.66 -9.09
C VAL A 401 -35.41 -4.98 -8.40
N GLN A 402 -35.95 -5.94 -9.16
CA GLN A 402 -36.29 -7.26 -8.62
C GLN A 402 -35.03 -8.00 -8.17
N LEU A 403 -33.93 -7.89 -8.95
CA LEU A 403 -32.66 -8.52 -8.61
C LEU A 403 -32.08 -7.96 -7.29
N ALA A 404 -32.14 -6.63 -7.09
CA ALA A 404 -31.68 -6.00 -5.85
C ALA A 404 -32.55 -6.42 -4.65
N ARG A 405 -33.86 -6.58 -4.83
CA ARG A 405 -34.79 -7.07 -3.78
C ARG A 405 -34.42 -8.50 -3.35
N LEU A 406 -34.27 -9.40 -4.32
CA LEU A 406 -33.91 -10.80 -4.03
C LEU A 406 -32.50 -10.89 -3.40
N ARG A 407 -31.57 -10.06 -3.86
CA ARG A 407 -30.25 -9.95 -3.26
C ARG A 407 -30.32 -9.53 -1.80
N SER A 408 -31.08 -8.48 -1.48
CA SER A 408 -31.27 -8.01 -0.11
C SER A 408 -31.89 -9.10 0.78
N ALA A 409 -32.89 -9.82 0.28
CA ALA A 409 -33.53 -10.92 1.02
C ALA A 409 -32.53 -12.08 1.28
N MET A 410 -31.71 -12.43 0.29
CA MET A 410 -30.63 -13.40 0.50
C MET A 410 -29.57 -12.91 1.49
N ASP A 411 -29.16 -11.64 1.42
CA ASP A 411 -28.19 -11.06 2.34
C ASP A 411 -28.69 -11.09 3.80
N GLU A 412 -30.00 -10.88 4.02
CA GLU A 412 -30.61 -10.93 5.35
C GLU A 412 -30.54 -12.31 6.01
N ILE A 413 -30.57 -13.39 5.22
CA ILE A 413 -30.49 -14.76 5.73
C ILE A 413 -29.08 -15.36 5.68
N LEU A 414 -28.22 -14.93 4.73
CA LEU A 414 -26.87 -15.46 4.55
C LEU A 414 -25.81 -14.71 5.34
N HIS A 415 -26.09 -13.47 5.76
CA HIS A 415 -25.15 -12.60 6.49
C HIS A 415 -25.78 -12.01 7.76
N TYR A 416 -26.61 -12.79 8.43
CA TYR A 416 -27.29 -12.39 9.65
C TYR A 416 -26.35 -12.22 10.83
N VAL A 417 -26.45 -11.09 11.55
CA VAL A 417 -25.71 -10.86 12.79
C VAL A 417 -26.64 -10.32 13.86
N ASP A 418 -26.89 -11.12 14.89
CA ASP A 418 -27.63 -10.70 16.07
C ASP A 418 -26.73 -9.95 17.04
N LYS A 419 -26.92 -8.59 17.09
CA LYS A 419 -26.11 -7.70 17.92
C LYS A 419 -26.31 -7.97 19.43
N ASP A 420 -27.47 -8.44 19.84
CA ASP A 420 -27.79 -8.70 21.26
C ASP A 420 -27.13 -10.00 21.73
N VAL A 421 -27.17 -11.04 20.91
CA VAL A 421 -26.41 -12.26 21.16
C VAL A 421 -24.93 -11.95 21.24
N VAL A 422 -24.41 -11.21 20.27
CA VAL A 422 -23.02 -10.78 20.24
C VAL A 422 -22.61 -10.00 21.50
N SER A 423 -23.40 -9.01 21.87
CA SER A 423 -23.10 -8.13 23.03
C SER A 423 -23.10 -8.88 24.35
N ARG A 424 -23.87 -9.95 24.45
CA ARG A 424 -23.90 -10.83 25.63
C ARG A 424 -22.65 -11.71 25.75
N HIS A 425 -22.02 -12.10 24.64
CA HIS A 425 -20.92 -13.08 24.63
C HIS A 425 -19.53 -12.45 24.62
N ALA A 426 -19.36 -11.24 24.07
CA ALA A 426 -18.06 -10.62 23.96
C ALA A 426 -18.02 -9.19 24.51
N VAL A 427 -16.90 -8.83 25.14
CA VAL A 427 -16.59 -7.45 25.57
C VAL A 427 -15.53 -6.87 24.63
N GLY A 428 -15.72 -5.59 24.34
CA GLY A 428 -14.67 -4.76 23.76
C GLY A 428 -14.18 -5.32 22.44
N ARG A 429 -14.69 -4.78 21.41
CA ARG A 429 -14.32 -5.10 20.05
C ARG A 429 -13.02 -4.36 19.76
N GLY A 430 -11.86 -4.90 20.03
CA GLY A 430 -10.56 -4.30 19.80
C GLY A 430 -10.55 -3.19 18.74
N ILE A 431 -10.20 -3.50 17.51
CA ILE A 431 -10.22 -2.55 16.37
C ILE A 431 -11.64 -2.05 16.04
N ARG A 432 -12.71 -2.79 16.37
CA ARG A 432 -14.10 -2.32 16.22
C ARG A 432 -14.52 -1.24 17.23
N ALA A 433 -13.83 -1.09 18.34
CA ALA A 433 -14.03 0.06 19.21
C ALA A 433 -13.67 1.39 18.52
N LEU A 434 -12.89 1.33 17.43
CA LEU A 434 -12.60 2.45 16.54
C LEU A 434 -13.72 2.73 15.51
N GLY A 435 -14.89 2.09 15.63
CA GLY A 435 -16.06 2.36 14.75
C GLY A 435 -16.04 1.64 13.40
N ILE A 436 -15.05 0.80 13.12
CA ILE A 436 -14.95 0.05 11.88
C ILE A 436 -15.82 -1.21 11.98
N GLY A 437 -17.03 -1.20 11.43
CA GLY A 437 -17.95 -2.34 11.41
C GLY A 437 -17.49 -3.47 10.47
N ILE A 438 -18.04 -4.69 10.64
CA ILE A 438 -17.71 -5.86 9.80
C ILE A 438 -17.98 -5.60 8.32
N GLN A 439 -19.11 -4.95 8.00
CA GLN A 439 -19.47 -4.61 6.63
C GLN A 439 -18.49 -3.65 5.96
N THR A 440 -17.85 -2.76 6.74
CA THR A 440 -16.84 -1.84 6.23
C THR A 440 -15.48 -2.48 6.01
N ARG A 441 -15.17 -3.61 6.67
CA ARG A 441 -13.90 -4.33 6.52
C ARG A 441 -13.70 -4.83 5.08
N HIS A 442 -14.74 -5.39 4.45
CA HIS A 442 -14.67 -5.84 3.05
C HIS A 442 -14.53 -4.70 2.04
N LEU A 443 -14.91 -3.47 2.42
CA LEU A 443 -14.74 -2.26 1.61
C LEU A 443 -13.40 -1.56 1.90
N ILE A 444 -13.01 -1.46 3.16
CA ILE A 444 -11.81 -0.74 3.60
C ILE A 444 -10.52 -1.49 3.19
N LEU A 445 -10.46 -2.82 3.34
CA LEU A 445 -9.28 -3.60 2.95
C LEU A 445 -8.93 -3.46 1.46
N PRO A 446 -9.87 -3.64 0.51
CA PRO A 446 -9.60 -3.41 -0.90
C PRO A 446 -9.21 -1.95 -1.21
N LEU A 447 -9.79 -0.97 -0.49
CA LEU A 447 -9.42 0.44 -0.64
C LEU A 447 -8.00 0.72 -0.15
N ILE A 448 -7.61 0.17 1.00
CA ILE A 448 -6.23 0.30 1.53
C ILE A 448 -5.25 -0.40 0.59
N TRP A 449 -5.54 -1.63 0.14
CA TRP A 449 -4.69 -2.35 -0.81
C TRP A 449 -4.67 -1.65 -2.17
N GLY A 450 -5.82 -1.14 -2.65
CA GLY A 450 -5.91 -0.32 -3.86
C GLY A 450 -5.02 0.92 -3.75
N ALA A 451 -5.10 1.65 -2.64
CA ALA A 451 -4.26 2.82 -2.40
C ALA A 451 -2.76 2.46 -2.38
N LEU A 452 -2.38 1.35 -1.74
CA LEU A 452 -1.00 0.85 -1.70
C LEU A 452 -0.40 0.58 -3.08
N PHE A 453 -1.23 0.09 -4.04
CA PHE A 453 -0.78 -0.21 -5.40
C PHE A 453 -1.01 0.93 -6.39
N ILE A 454 -2.11 1.65 -6.26
CA ILE A 454 -2.53 2.69 -7.21
C ILE A 454 -1.78 4.01 -6.97
N VAL A 455 -1.55 4.41 -5.72
CA VAL A 455 -0.87 5.67 -5.40
C VAL A 455 0.55 5.73 -5.99
N PRO A 456 1.43 4.73 -5.81
CA PRO A 456 2.74 4.72 -6.45
C PRO A 456 2.68 4.73 -7.98
N PHE A 457 1.67 4.06 -8.55
CA PHE A 457 1.49 3.98 -10.01
C PHE A 457 1.02 5.32 -10.60
N ILE A 458 0.11 6.04 -9.92
CA ILE A 458 -0.40 7.35 -10.38
C ILE A 458 0.65 8.45 -10.21
N MET A 459 1.42 8.42 -9.11
CA MET A 459 2.42 9.45 -8.80
C MET A 459 3.75 9.26 -9.57
N GLY A 460 3.90 8.18 -10.32
CA GLY A 460 5.09 7.92 -11.11
C GLY A 460 6.32 7.46 -10.31
N SER A 461 7.46 7.33 -10.97
CA SER A 461 8.69 6.78 -10.38
C SER A 461 9.32 7.63 -9.26
N GLY A 462 8.94 8.90 -9.12
CA GLY A 462 9.45 9.81 -8.09
C GLY A 462 9.00 9.48 -6.66
N VAL A 463 7.84 8.81 -6.49
CA VAL A 463 7.29 8.46 -5.16
C VAL A 463 8.16 7.48 -4.38
N LEU A 464 8.88 6.61 -5.07
CA LEU A 464 9.79 5.64 -4.43
C LEU A 464 11.06 6.31 -3.85
N GLY A 465 11.30 7.57 -4.18
CA GLY A 465 12.36 8.40 -3.59
C GLY A 465 11.92 9.24 -2.39
N ASP A 466 10.61 9.49 -2.23
CA ASP A 466 10.10 10.36 -1.15
C ASP A 466 9.95 9.60 0.18
N PRO A 467 10.71 9.93 1.24
CA PRO A 467 10.61 9.30 2.55
C PRO A 467 9.22 9.44 3.19
N VAL A 468 8.48 10.52 2.93
CA VAL A 468 7.12 10.75 3.43
C VAL A 468 6.16 9.74 2.82
N ALA A 469 6.21 9.59 1.49
CA ALA A 469 5.35 8.65 0.76
C ALA A 469 5.65 7.19 1.15
N ILE A 470 6.92 6.81 1.26
CA ILE A 470 7.33 5.47 1.71
C ILE A 470 6.84 5.20 3.14
N THR A 471 7.03 6.14 4.06
CA THR A 471 6.59 5.98 5.46
C THR A 471 5.07 5.87 5.56
N ALA A 472 4.33 6.67 4.79
CA ALA A 472 2.86 6.58 4.72
C ALA A 472 2.39 5.22 4.17
N MET A 473 3.01 4.71 3.10
CA MET A 473 2.70 3.37 2.57
C MET A 473 2.96 2.26 3.59
N ILE A 474 4.04 2.35 4.35
CA ILE A 474 4.37 1.39 5.41
C ILE A 474 3.33 1.43 6.53
N LEU A 475 2.92 2.62 6.96
CA LEU A 475 1.86 2.78 7.96
C LEU A 475 0.52 2.22 7.46
N LEU A 476 0.17 2.42 6.19
CA LEU A 476 -1.00 1.82 5.55
C LEU A 476 -0.92 0.29 5.53
N LEU A 477 0.24 -0.27 5.20
CA LEU A 477 0.46 -1.72 5.20
C LEU A 477 0.33 -2.31 6.61
N GLN A 478 0.96 -1.71 7.61
CA GLN A 478 0.84 -2.10 9.00
C GLN A 478 -0.62 -2.04 9.50
N SER A 479 -1.32 -0.94 9.18
CA SER A 479 -2.73 -0.74 9.55
C SER A 479 -3.64 -1.76 8.87
N SER A 480 -3.41 -2.07 7.60
CA SER A 480 -4.14 -3.10 6.85
C SER A 480 -3.99 -4.48 7.49
N LEU A 481 -2.78 -4.86 7.88
CA LEU A 481 -2.53 -6.13 8.58
C LEU A 481 -3.22 -6.16 9.95
N ALA A 482 -3.18 -5.07 10.70
CA ALA A 482 -3.86 -4.97 11.99
C ALA A 482 -5.39 -5.11 11.85
N VAL A 483 -6.00 -4.46 10.85
CA VAL A 483 -7.44 -4.56 10.56
C VAL A 483 -7.84 -5.94 10.03
N SER A 484 -6.94 -6.65 9.34
CA SER A 484 -7.17 -8.01 8.83
C SER A 484 -7.21 -9.06 9.94
N ALA A 485 -6.70 -8.74 11.13
CA ALA A 485 -6.70 -9.67 12.26
C ALA A 485 -8.13 -10.06 12.67
N PRO A 486 -8.35 -11.31 13.14
CA PRO A 486 -9.63 -11.70 13.73
C PRO A 486 -10.04 -10.75 14.84
N SER A 487 -11.32 -10.39 14.91
CA SER A 487 -11.84 -9.45 15.93
C SER A 487 -11.68 -10.00 17.35
N THR A 488 -11.65 -11.31 17.49
CA THR A 488 -11.42 -12.02 18.76
C THR A 488 -9.99 -11.93 19.25
N LEU A 489 -9.03 -11.62 18.37
CA LEU A 489 -7.62 -11.53 18.75
C LEU A 489 -7.33 -10.31 19.65
N PHE A 490 -8.06 -9.22 19.42
CA PHE A 490 -7.99 -7.97 20.20
C PHE A 490 -9.31 -7.67 20.96
N GLY A 491 -10.17 -8.67 21.10
CA GLY A 491 -11.38 -8.68 21.91
C GLY A 491 -11.29 -9.74 23.00
N ARG A 492 -12.26 -9.77 23.89
CA ARG A 492 -12.36 -10.73 24.98
C ARG A 492 -13.77 -11.30 25.09
N TRP A 493 -13.85 -12.61 25.31
CA TRP A 493 -15.09 -13.25 25.67
C TRP A 493 -15.51 -12.86 27.10
N LYS A 494 -16.82 -12.68 27.31
CA LYS A 494 -17.37 -12.45 28.64
C LYS A 494 -17.44 -13.75 29.41
N GLU A 495 -17.40 -13.62 30.74
CA GLU A 495 -17.60 -14.77 31.67
C GLU A 495 -16.77 -16.00 31.28
N ASP A 496 -17.44 -17.13 31.09
CA ASP A 496 -16.82 -18.41 30.71
C ASP A 496 -17.08 -18.81 29.24
N TYR A 497 -17.58 -17.87 28.42
CA TYR A 497 -17.87 -18.15 27.00
C TYR A 497 -16.62 -18.48 26.19
N TYR A 498 -15.44 -18.05 26.64
CA TYR A 498 -14.19 -18.52 26.02
C TYR A 498 -13.96 -20.02 26.23
N LYS A 499 -14.35 -20.58 27.39
CA LYS A 499 -14.31 -22.00 27.64
C LYS A 499 -15.25 -22.74 26.66
N GLU A 500 -16.48 -22.25 26.52
CA GLU A 500 -17.46 -22.82 25.58
C GLU A 500 -16.94 -22.77 24.13
N LYS A 501 -16.29 -21.67 23.72
CA LYS A 501 -15.63 -21.59 22.40
C LYS A 501 -14.57 -22.67 22.22
N LEU A 502 -13.74 -22.90 23.22
CA LEU A 502 -12.72 -23.95 23.17
C LEU A 502 -13.34 -25.35 23.11
N GLU A 503 -14.47 -25.56 23.77
CA GLU A 503 -15.23 -26.83 23.71
C GLU A 503 -15.84 -27.04 22.32
N TRP A 504 -16.39 -25.98 21.67
CA TRP A 504 -16.85 -26.05 20.29
C TRP A 504 -15.70 -26.28 19.30
N ASP A 505 -14.51 -25.69 19.53
CA ASP A 505 -13.30 -25.97 18.75
C ASP A 505 -12.86 -27.44 18.90
N ALA A 506 -12.99 -28.02 20.10
CA ALA A 506 -12.69 -29.42 20.35
C ALA A 506 -13.71 -30.35 19.65
N PHE A 507 -15.00 -30.00 19.63
CA PHE A 507 -16.02 -30.70 18.88
C PHE A 507 -15.80 -30.61 17.36
N ARG A 508 -15.46 -29.41 16.85
CA ARG A 508 -15.06 -29.23 15.46
C ARG A 508 -13.83 -30.06 15.09
N THR A 509 -12.86 -30.17 15.99
CA THR A 509 -11.66 -30.99 15.79
C THR A 509 -12.01 -32.45 15.66
N PHE A 510 -12.92 -32.95 16.51
CA PHE A 510 -13.45 -34.31 16.43
C PHE A 510 -14.16 -34.57 15.10
N LEU A 511 -15.09 -33.70 14.69
CA LEU A 511 -15.83 -33.82 13.43
C LEU A 511 -14.94 -33.66 12.19
N GLY A 512 -13.80 -32.98 12.34
CA GLY A 512 -12.80 -32.80 11.29
C GLY A 512 -11.84 -33.99 11.11
N ASP A 513 -11.79 -34.91 12.06
CA ASP A 513 -10.87 -36.06 12.07
C ASP A 513 -11.61 -37.37 11.78
N TYR A 514 -11.42 -37.86 10.56
CA TYR A 514 -12.06 -39.08 10.08
C TYR A 514 -11.77 -40.28 10.98
N ALA A 515 -10.55 -40.43 11.48
CA ALA A 515 -10.18 -41.55 12.34
C ALA A 515 -10.92 -41.53 13.69
N MET A 516 -11.21 -40.35 14.22
CA MET A 516 -12.01 -40.19 15.43
C MET A 516 -13.49 -40.58 15.20
N ILE A 517 -14.06 -40.11 14.08
CA ILE A 517 -15.44 -40.45 13.69
C ILE A 517 -15.59 -41.97 13.52
N GLN A 518 -14.60 -42.65 12.96
CA GLN A 518 -14.60 -44.09 12.69
C GLN A 518 -14.77 -44.97 13.94
N GLN A 519 -14.46 -44.41 15.12
CA GLN A 519 -14.58 -45.15 16.39
C GLN A 519 -16.02 -45.27 16.88
N TYR A 520 -16.99 -44.56 16.26
CA TYR A 520 -18.39 -44.56 16.69
C TYR A 520 -19.24 -45.54 15.90
N SER A 521 -20.21 -46.17 16.61
CA SER A 521 -21.10 -47.15 16.01
C SER A 521 -22.12 -46.46 15.09
N PRO A 522 -22.34 -46.98 13.86
CA PRO A 522 -23.40 -46.50 12.97
C PRO A 522 -24.84 -46.63 13.49
N SER A 523 -25.07 -47.30 14.62
CA SER A 523 -26.42 -47.55 15.15
C SER A 523 -27.12 -46.32 15.73
N ASP A 524 -26.42 -45.24 16.06
CA ASP A 524 -27.01 -44.00 16.60
C ASP A 524 -27.24 -42.93 15.49
N LEU A 525 -28.37 -43.07 14.78
CA LEU A 525 -28.74 -42.12 13.72
C LEU A 525 -29.00 -40.70 14.22
N ASN A 526 -29.45 -40.51 15.48
CA ASN A 526 -29.69 -39.18 16.02
C ASN A 526 -28.39 -38.45 16.25
N MET A 527 -27.35 -39.13 16.71
CA MET A 527 -26.02 -38.58 16.88
C MET A 527 -25.44 -38.14 15.53
N TRP A 528 -25.60 -38.95 14.48
CA TRP A 528 -25.12 -38.63 13.13
C TRP A 528 -25.86 -37.41 12.54
N LYS A 529 -27.17 -37.28 12.77
CA LYS A 529 -27.91 -36.08 12.36
C LYS A 529 -27.41 -34.82 13.08
N GLU A 530 -27.13 -34.91 14.37
CA GLU A 530 -26.54 -33.78 15.12
C GLU A 530 -25.14 -33.44 14.63
N TRP A 531 -24.30 -34.44 14.35
CA TRP A 531 -22.97 -34.20 13.79
C TRP A 531 -23.03 -33.54 12.41
N LEU A 532 -23.98 -33.90 11.56
CA LEU A 532 -24.18 -33.25 10.27
C LEU A 532 -24.62 -31.78 10.46
N ILE A 533 -25.61 -31.53 11.31
CA ILE A 533 -26.13 -30.18 11.59
C ILE A 533 -25.01 -29.27 12.11
N TYR A 534 -24.37 -29.66 13.20
CA TYR A 534 -23.33 -28.83 13.80
C TYR A 534 -22.00 -28.85 13.02
N GLY A 535 -21.72 -29.96 12.32
CA GLY A 535 -20.60 -30.04 11.38
C GLY A 535 -20.74 -29.04 10.24
N THR A 536 -21.95 -28.91 9.68
CA THR A 536 -22.28 -27.88 8.69
C THR A 536 -22.10 -26.47 9.31
N ALA A 537 -22.70 -26.23 10.49
CA ALA A 537 -22.57 -24.95 11.18
C ALA A 537 -21.09 -24.53 11.44
N LEU A 538 -20.24 -25.51 11.73
CA LEU A 538 -18.81 -25.30 12.02
C LEU A 538 -17.90 -25.36 10.78
N GLY A 539 -18.46 -25.54 9.56
CA GLY A 539 -17.72 -25.60 8.31
C GLY A 539 -16.90 -26.89 8.10
N VAL A 540 -17.34 -27.99 8.68
CA VAL A 540 -16.76 -29.33 8.50
C VAL A 540 -17.81 -30.37 8.09
N GLY A 541 -18.96 -29.92 7.60
CA GLY A 541 -20.10 -30.78 7.20
C GLY A 541 -19.75 -31.76 6.09
N ASP A 542 -18.93 -31.36 5.13
CA ASP A 542 -18.44 -32.22 4.03
C ASP A 542 -17.65 -33.44 4.54
N LYS A 543 -16.90 -33.30 5.63
CA LYS A 543 -16.15 -34.40 6.25
C LYS A 543 -17.09 -35.39 6.96
N VAL A 544 -18.13 -34.86 7.61
CA VAL A 544 -19.18 -35.70 8.22
C VAL A 544 -19.97 -36.42 7.14
N GLU A 545 -20.34 -35.71 6.05
CA GLU A 545 -21.03 -36.31 4.90
C GLU A 545 -20.22 -37.45 4.26
N LYS A 546 -18.91 -37.24 4.10
CA LYS A 546 -18.00 -38.26 3.59
C LYS A 546 -17.99 -39.50 4.50
N ALA A 547 -17.90 -39.31 5.82
CA ALA A 547 -17.95 -40.40 6.77
C ALA A 547 -19.29 -41.16 6.70
N LEU A 548 -20.42 -40.46 6.58
CA LEU A 548 -21.74 -41.05 6.40
C LEU A 548 -21.80 -41.94 5.15
N LYS A 549 -21.26 -41.49 4.02
CA LYS A 549 -21.17 -42.27 2.77
C LYS A 549 -20.30 -43.51 2.93
N ASP A 550 -19.13 -43.37 3.53
CA ASP A 550 -18.18 -44.48 3.71
C ASP A 550 -18.74 -45.58 4.65
N PHE A 551 -19.58 -45.20 5.61
CA PHE A 551 -20.26 -46.15 6.53
C PHE A 551 -21.63 -46.64 6.03
N ASN A 552 -22.06 -46.24 4.82
CA ASN A 552 -23.37 -46.54 4.25
C ASN A 552 -24.54 -46.15 5.18
N ILE A 553 -24.43 -45.01 5.88
CA ILE A 553 -25.49 -44.48 6.74
C ILE A 553 -26.44 -43.65 5.87
N PRO A 554 -27.70 -44.05 5.72
CA PRO A 554 -28.66 -43.37 4.86
C PRO A 554 -29.17 -42.09 5.54
N ILE A 555 -28.60 -40.96 5.21
CA ILE A 555 -29.11 -39.60 5.55
C ILE A 555 -29.36 -38.85 4.24
N PRO A 556 -30.58 -38.99 3.65
CA PRO A 556 -30.90 -38.37 2.36
C PRO A 556 -30.77 -36.85 2.39
N GLU A 557 -30.95 -36.22 3.54
CA GLU A 557 -30.85 -34.77 3.77
C GLU A 557 -29.46 -34.24 3.47
N ALA A 558 -28.41 -35.06 3.64
CA ALA A 558 -27.03 -34.65 3.33
C ALA A 558 -26.85 -34.37 1.83
N VAL A 559 -27.44 -35.16 0.96
CA VAL A 559 -27.40 -34.97 -0.50
C VAL A 559 -28.22 -33.76 -0.91
N ALA A 560 -29.40 -33.59 -0.31
CA ALA A 560 -30.30 -32.47 -0.60
C ALA A 560 -29.66 -31.12 -0.25
N ILE A 561 -28.99 -31.02 0.91
CA ILE A 561 -28.36 -29.78 1.34
C ILE A 561 -27.22 -29.38 0.41
N HIS A 562 -26.49 -30.33 -0.16
CA HIS A 562 -25.42 -30.03 -1.14
C HIS A 562 -26.00 -29.39 -2.42
N THR A 563 -27.13 -29.88 -2.91
CA THR A 563 -27.81 -29.31 -4.08
C THR A 563 -28.36 -27.90 -3.77
N ILE A 564 -28.97 -27.72 -2.58
CA ILE A 564 -29.45 -26.42 -2.12
C ILE A 564 -28.29 -25.43 -2.03
N HIS A 565 -27.16 -25.84 -1.45
CA HIS A 565 -25.95 -25.02 -1.35
C HIS A 565 -25.47 -24.56 -2.73
N THR A 566 -25.38 -25.45 -3.70
CA THR A 566 -24.92 -25.17 -5.05
C THR A 566 -25.85 -24.17 -5.75
N SER A 567 -27.16 -24.40 -5.70
CA SER A 567 -28.17 -23.55 -6.34
C SER A 567 -28.24 -22.16 -5.70
N PHE A 568 -28.16 -22.06 -4.38
CA PHE A 568 -28.09 -20.77 -3.68
C PHE A 568 -26.81 -20.00 -4.01
N GLY A 569 -25.65 -20.66 -4.02
CA GLY A 569 -24.38 -20.06 -4.39
C GLY A 569 -24.41 -19.46 -5.81
N HIS A 570 -25.02 -20.19 -6.77
CA HIS A 570 -25.20 -19.71 -8.13
C HIS A 570 -26.22 -18.56 -8.21
N ALA A 571 -27.33 -18.62 -7.48
CA ALA A 571 -28.30 -17.53 -7.41
C ALA A 571 -27.65 -16.27 -6.84
N TYR A 572 -26.94 -16.39 -5.73
CA TYR A 572 -26.25 -15.30 -5.08
C TYR A 572 -25.20 -14.64 -5.98
N SER A 573 -24.38 -15.43 -6.68
CA SER A 573 -23.36 -14.91 -7.61
C SER A 573 -24.02 -14.23 -8.84
N SER A 574 -25.14 -14.76 -9.33
CA SER A 574 -25.86 -14.21 -10.48
C SER A 574 -26.60 -12.92 -10.16
N SER A 575 -26.93 -12.67 -8.89
CA SER A 575 -27.59 -11.45 -8.42
C SER A 575 -26.63 -10.26 -8.23
N SER A 576 -25.31 -10.47 -8.35
CA SER A 576 -24.31 -9.40 -8.22
C SER A 576 -24.41 -8.44 -9.41
N PRO A 577 -24.40 -7.09 -9.17
CA PRO A 577 -24.39 -6.13 -10.26
C PRO A 577 -23.10 -6.31 -11.09
N LYS A 578 -23.25 -6.46 -12.41
CA LYS A 578 -22.11 -6.47 -13.32
C LYS A 578 -21.46 -5.08 -13.24
N SER A 579 -20.25 -5.00 -12.68
CA SER A 579 -19.46 -3.79 -12.74
C SER A 579 -19.10 -3.53 -14.21
N SER A 580 -19.81 -2.62 -14.86
CA SER A 580 -19.41 -2.05 -16.13
C SER A 580 -18.18 -1.17 -15.85
N SER A 581 -17.01 -1.68 -16.13
CA SER A 581 -15.78 -0.91 -16.18
C SER A 581 -15.80 -0.02 -17.42
N SER A 582 -16.37 1.17 -17.30
CA SER A 582 -16.13 2.27 -18.24
C SER A 582 -16.27 3.59 -17.48
N GLY A 583 -15.15 4.20 -17.19
CA GLY A 583 -15.11 5.52 -16.56
C GLY A 583 -13.68 6.01 -16.52
N GLY A 584 -13.24 6.63 -17.64
CA GLY A 584 -11.99 7.37 -17.66
C GLY A 584 -12.10 8.55 -16.71
N PHE A 585 -11.20 8.66 -15.77
CA PHE A 585 -10.99 9.86 -14.99
C PHE A 585 -9.97 10.73 -15.70
N GLY A 586 -10.43 11.85 -16.22
CA GLY A 586 -9.62 12.95 -16.73
C GLY A 586 -8.83 13.59 -15.59
N GLY A 587 -7.55 13.86 -15.85
CA GLY A 587 -6.63 14.47 -14.92
C GLY A 587 -7.04 15.88 -14.59
N GLY A 588 -7.05 16.21 -13.29
CA GLY A 588 -7.07 17.55 -12.76
C GLY A 588 -5.70 17.87 -12.20
N SER A 589 -4.98 18.79 -12.85
CA SER A 589 -3.73 19.37 -12.38
C SER A 589 -4.02 20.24 -11.16
N GLY A 590 -3.60 19.80 -9.98
CA GLY A 590 -3.55 20.61 -8.77
C GLY A 590 -2.17 21.27 -8.65
N GLY A 591 -2.17 22.62 -8.66
CA GLY A 591 -1.00 23.44 -8.58
C GLY A 591 -0.28 23.33 -7.24
N GLY A 592 1.03 23.14 -7.32
CA GLY A 592 1.93 23.25 -6.19
C GLY A 592 2.14 24.72 -5.84
N PHE A 593 2.15 25.03 -4.56
CA PHE A 593 2.52 26.34 -4.03
C PHE A 593 4.03 26.47 -4.06
N GLY A 594 4.48 27.55 -4.73
CA GLY A 594 5.88 27.84 -4.92
C GLY A 594 6.61 28.23 -3.65
N GLY A 595 7.62 27.50 -3.29
CA GLY A 595 8.79 28.01 -2.59
C GLY A 595 9.67 28.75 -3.59
N GLY A 596 10.41 29.78 -3.14
CA GLY A 596 11.23 30.62 -4.00
C GLY A 596 12.12 29.79 -4.91
N GLY A 597 11.99 30.03 -6.22
CA GLY A 597 12.61 29.19 -7.22
C GLY A 597 14.14 29.27 -7.19
N GLY A 598 14.77 28.20 -6.77
CA GLY A 598 16.21 28.01 -6.91
C GLY A 598 16.62 28.10 -8.38
N GLY A 599 17.67 28.87 -8.63
CA GLY A 599 18.25 28.97 -9.95
C GLY A 599 19.12 27.75 -10.26
N GLY A 600 19.00 27.21 -11.45
CA GLY A 600 19.78 26.05 -11.90
C GLY A 600 18.87 24.90 -12.37
N GLY A 601 18.93 23.78 -11.70
CA GLY A 601 18.14 22.60 -12.00
C GLY A 601 18.63 21.80 -13.22
N GLY A 602 17.84 20.79 -13.61
CA GLY A 602 18.26 19.84 -14.63
C GLY A 602 19.10 18.71 -14.01
N GLY A 603 20.19 18.32 -14.66
CA GLY A 603 21.08 17.28 -14.13
C GLY A 603 21.80 16.50 -15.22
N GLY A 604 22.59 15.52 -14.82
CA GLY A 604 23.31 14.60 -15.72
C GLY A 604 22.39 13.52 -16.28
N GLY A 605 22.46 13.31 -17.61
CA GLY A 605 21.60 12.37 -18.30
C GLY A 605 22.33 11.59 -19.41
N ALA A 606 21.63 10.62 -19.99
CA ALA A 606 22.08 9.85 -21.15
C ALA A 606 20.94 9.62 -22.14
N ARG A 607 21.22 9.73 -23.43
CA ARG A 607 20.24 9.57 -24.50
C ARG A 607 20.79 8.79 -25.66
#